data_34f4ecb637a9e3eb947cbc8c58a01f3d
#
_entry.id   34f4ecb637a9e3eb947cbc8c58a01f3d
#
_cell.length_a   1.000
_cell.length_b   1.000
_cell.length_c   1.000
_cell.angle_alpha   90.00
_cell.angle_beta   90.00
_cell.angle_gamma   90.00
#
_symmetry.space_group_name_H-M   'P 1'
#
loop_
_entity.id
_entity.type
_entity.pdbx_description
1 polymer ?
#
loop_
_entity_poly.entity_id
_entity_poly.type
_entity_poly.pdbx_seq_one_letter_code
_entity_poly.pdbx_strand_id
1 'polypeptide(L)'
;MRRERLLEHLAAHVPGDPVEVRSLARTRALVGWLSAPLDEHADPTHVTGSAIVLASDGRVLLHRHKRLARWLQPGGHLDPGETPWDAAVRETQEETGLIARHPARGPHLVHVDVHEGPRGHVHLDLRYLLHGDAEVVLRPGADESPDVGWWDAHSAAEVSDASTIAALAAAHRALV
;
A
#
# COMPACT_ATOMS: atom_id res chain seq x y z
N MET A 1 11.82 -9.17 9.98
CA MET A 1 12.64 -8.23 9.16
C MET A 1 13.52 -7.39 10.08
N ARG A 2 14.72 -7.00 9.66
CA ARG A 2 15.54 -6.05 10.43
C ARG A 2 15.11 -4.62 10.12
N ARG A 3 14.96 -3.80 11.16
CA ARG A 3 14.66 -2.37 11.06
C ARG A 3 15.60 -1.63 10.09
N GLU A 4 16.87 -1.97 10.10
CA GLU A 4 17.90 -1.39 9.24
C GLU A 4 17.53 -1.52 7.74
N ARG A 5 17.09 -2.71 7.30
CA ARG A 5 16.68 -2.93 5.91
C ARG A 5 15.45 -2.09 5.53
N LEU A 6 14.51 -1.89 6.46
CA LEU A 6 13.38 -1.00 6.23
C LEU A 6 13.83 0.46 6.08
N LEU A 7 14.74 0.92 6.95
CA LEU A 7 15.28 2.27 6.88
C LEU A 7 16.08 2.49 5.57
N GLU A 8 16.82 1.49 5.10
CA GLU A 8 17.48 1.54 3.78
C GLU A 8 16.47 1.69 2.64
N HIS A 9 15.37 0.93 2.67
CA HIS A 9 14.29 1.06 1.69
C HIS A 9 13.67 2.45 1.69
N LEU A 10 13.36 2.98 2.88
CA LEU A 10 12.86 4.34 3.03
C LEU A 10 13.88 5.40 2.60
N ALA A 11 15.19 5.17 2.84
CA ALA A 11 16.25 6.10 2.44
C ALA A 11 16.42 6.18 0.91
N ALA A 12 16.17 5.08 0.20
CA ALA A 12 16.27 5.04 -1.26
C ALA A 12 15.04 5.67 -1.96
N HIS A 13 13.93 5.84 -1.24
CA HIS A 13 12.70 6.38 -1.82
C HIS A 13 12.76 7.90 -2.03
N VAL A 14 12.32 8.35 -3.20
CA VAL A 14 12.21 9.77 -3.57
C VAL A 14 10.73 10.16 -3.59
N PRO A 15 10.28 11.01 -2.67
CA PRO A 15 8.88 11.41 -2.59
C PRO A 15 8.45 12.28 -3.77
N GLY A 16 7.20 12.11 -4.22
CA GLY A 16 6.67 12.76 -5.41
C GLY A 16 5.99 14.11 -5.17
N ASP A 17 5.66 14.45 -3.92
CA ASP A 17 4.97 15.69 -3.57
C ASP A 17 5.28 16.15 -2.12
N PRO A 18 4.92 17.42 -1.74
CA PRO A 18 5.22 17.94 -0.41
C PRO A 18 4.49 17.24 0.76
N VAL A 19 3.38 16.56 0.52
CA VAL A 19 2.67 15.78 1.56
C VAL A 19 3.47 14.52 1.85
N GLU A 20 3.86 13.82 0.80
CA GLU A 20 4.69 12.63 0.90
C GLU A 20 6.06 12.90 1.51
N VAL A 21 6.69 14.07 1.21
CA VAL A 21 7.95 14.50 1.88
C VAL A 21 7.80 14.50 3.39
N ARG A 22 6.69 15.02 3.92
CA ARG A 22 6.43 15.04 5.36
C ARG A 22 6.14 13.64 5.90
N SER A 23 5.34 12.85 5.18
CA SER A 23 5.02 11.46 5.55
C SER A 23 6.29 10.60 5.62
N LEU A 24 7.15 10.68 4.63
CA LEU A 24 8.42 9.96 4.58
C LEU A 24 9.35 10.35 5.72
N ALA A 25 9.50 11.66 6.00
CA ALA A 25 10.33 12.14 7.10
C ALA A 25 9.80 11.65 8.46
N ARG A 26 8.48 11.72 8.67
CA ARG A 26 7.83 11.23 9.89
C ARG A 26 7.98 9.71 10.03
N THR A 27 7.77 8.95 8.97
CA THR A 27 7.93 7.49 8.95
C THR A 27 9.36 7.08 9.31
N ARG A 28 10.37 7.72 8.70
CA ARG A 28 11.79 7.45 9.02
C ARG A 28 12.11 7.70 10.50
N ALA A 29 11.64 8.81 11.05
CA ALA A 29 11.86 9.17 12.45
C ALA A 29 11.20 8.14 13.38
N LEU A 30 9.93 7.79 13.15
CA LEU A 30 9.16 6.86 13.99
C LEU A 30 9.67 5.42 13.86
N VAL A 31 9.99 4.93 12.67
CA VAL A 31 10.62 3.61 12.48
C VAL A 31 11.98 3.54 13.20
N GLY A 32 12.74 4.64 13.23
CA GLY A 32 14.00 4.72 13.97
C GLY A 32 13.84 4.70 15.49
N TRP A 33 12.77 5.29 16.00
CA TRP A 33 12.53 5.52 17.43
C TRP A 33 11.71 4.44 18.12
N LEU A 34 10.63 3.94 17.50
CA LEU A 34 9.74 2.93 18.07
C LEU A 34 10.47 1.61 18.33
N SER A 35 10.14 0.91 19.41
CA SER A 35 10.75 -0.38 19.78
C SER A 35 10.36 -1.49 18.80
N ALA A 36 9.10 -1.55 18.40
CA ALA A 36 8.54 -2.57 17.50
C ALA A 36 7.61 -1.96 16.44
N PRO A 37 8.14 -1.13 15.50
CA PRO A 37 7.31 -0.38 14.53
C PRO A 37 6.56 -1.25 13.51
N LEU A 38 6.80 -2.56 13.50
CA LEU A 38 6.16 -3.53 12.59
C LEU A 38 5.08 -4.36 13.28
N ASP A 39 4.81 -4.13 14.56
CA ASP A 39 3.85 -4.88 15.36
C ASP A 39 2.71 -3.95 15.79
N GLU A 40 1.52 -4.16 15.24
CA GLU A 40 0.31 -3.37 15.53
C GLU A 40 -0.14 -3.49 16.99
N HIS A 41 0.28 -4.54 17.72
CA HIS A 41 -0.06 -4.77 19.11
C HIS A 41 0.92 -4.12 20.09
N ALA A 42 2.12 -3.74 19.62
CA ALA A 42 3.16 -3.14 20.46
C ALA A 42 3.02 -1.63 20.63
N ASP A 43 2.52 -0.94 19.60
CA ASP A 43 2.34 0.52 19.61
C ASP A 43 1.15 0.91 18.72
N PRO A 44 0.33 1.89 19.12
CA PRO A 44 -0.73 2.41 18.25
C PRO A 44 -0.19 3.05 16.96
N THR A 45 1.10 3.35 16.90
CA THR A 45 1.78 3.82 15.68
C THR A 45 2.64 2.71 15.10
N HIS A 46 2.30 2.20 13.93
CA HIS A 46 3.00 1.08 13.31
C HIS A 46 2.97 1.13 11.79
N VAL A 47 3.83 0.34 11.17
CA VAL A 47 3.93 0.22 9.72
C VAL A 47 2.81 -0.68 9.18
N THR A 48 2.24 -0.26 8.04
CA THR A 48 1.36 -1.08 7.21
C THR A 48 1.98 -1.27 5.81
N GLY A 49 1.53 -2.30 5.10
CA GLY A 49 1.97 -2.59 3.73
C GLY A 49 0.79 -2.59 2.77
N SER A 50 0.84 -1.71 1.76
CA SER A 50 -0.21 -1.58 0.74
C SER A 50 0.35 -1.74 -0.66
N ALA A 51 -0.51 -2.04 -1.62
CA ALA A 51 -0.14 -2.29 -3.00
C ALA A 51 -0.84 -1.35 -3.99
N ILE A 52 -0.07 -0.67 -4.84
CA ILE A 52 -0.61 -0.12 -6.08
C ILE A 52 -0.44 -1.18 -7.16
N VAL A 53 -1.52 -1.87 -7.49
CA VAL A 53 -1.50 -2.97 -8.46
C VAL A 53 -1.89 -2.44 -9.83
N LEU A 54 -0.98 -2.52 -10.79
CA LEU A 54 -1.20 -2.09 -12.16
C LEU A 54 -1.29 -3.29 -13.11
N ALA A 55 -2.27 -3.25 -14.00
CA ALA A 55 -2.35 -4.14 -15.13
C ALA A 55 -1.47 -3.65 -16.29
N SER A 56 -1.22 -4.52 -17.27
CA SER A 56 -0.42 -4.19 -18.46
C SER A 56 -1.03 -3.10 -19.35
N ASP A 57 -2.34 -2.89 -19.26
CA ASP A 57 -3.09 -1.84 -19.97
C ASP A 57 -3.18 -0.51 -19.18
N GLY A 58 -2.54 -0.43 -18.02
CA GLY A 58 -2.50 0.76 -17.16
C GLY A 58 -3.67 0.90 -16.20
N ARG A 59 -4.63 -0.02 -16.19
CA ARG A 59 -5.68 -0.04 -15.16
C ARG A 59 -5.11 -0.35 -13.79
N VAL A 60 -5.73 0.21 -12.74
CA VAL A 60 -5.39 -0.02 -11.34
C VAL A 60 -6.46 -0.86 -10.65
N LEU A 61 -6.04 -1.75 -9.76
CA LEU A 61 -6.93 -2.54 -8.92
C LEU A 61 -7.28 -1.76 -7.66
N LEU A 62 -8.58 -1.61 -7.41
CA LEU A 62 -9.09 -1.03 -6.17
C LEU A 62 -10.14 -1.95 -5.57
N HIS A 63 -10.29 -1.89 -4.24
CA HIS A 63 -11.41 -2.49 -3.54
C HIS A 63 -12.18 -1.42 -2.75
N ARG A 64 -13.46 -1.65 -2.51
CA ARG A 64 -14.28 -0.73 -1.72
C ARG A 64 -14.16 -1.07 -0.24
N HIS A 65 -13.39 -0.29 0.48
CA HIS A 65 -13.16 -0.49 1.91
C HIS A 65 -14.47 -0.45 2.71
N LYS A 66 -14.82 -1.54 3.41
CA LYS A 66 -16.12 -1.74 4.09
C LYS A 66 -16.53 -0.62 5.03
N ARG A 67 -15.61 -0.07 5.82
CA ARG A 67 -15.90 0.97 6.84
C ARG A 67 -15.89 2.37 6.26
N LEU A 68 -14.96 2.65 5.34
CA LEU A 68 -14.78 3.99 4.77
C LEU A 68 -15.71 4.25 3.59
N ALA A 69 -16.30 3.19 3.02
CA ALA A 69 -17.14 3.23 1.81
C ALA A 69 -16.47 3.95 0.62
N ARG A 70 -15.14 3.91 0.56
CA ARG A 70 -14.29 4.48 -0.49
C ARG A 70 -13.54 3.39 -1.23
N TRP A 71 -13.21 3.66 -2.47
CA TRP A 71 -12.34 2.80 -3.26
C TRP A 71 -10.89 3.14 -2.94
N LEU A 72 -10.16 2.15 -2.46
CA LEU A 72 -8.78 2.28 -2.01
C LEU A 72 -7.94 1.15 -2.61
N GLN A 73 -6.64 1.32 -2.56
CA GLN A 73 -5.69 0.27 -2.85
C GLN A 73 -5.76 -0.85 -1.79
N PRO A 74 -5.46 -2.12 -2.14
CA PRO A 74 -5.33 -3.19 -1.16
C PRO A 74 -4.18 -2.93 -0.16
N GLY A 75 -4.37 -3.34 1.10
CA GLY A 75 -3.33 -3.22 2.11
C GLY A 75 -3.82 -3.33 3.55
N GLY A 76 -2.89 -3.65 4.44
CA GLY A 76 -3.20 -3.87 5.85
C GLY A 76 -1.98 -3.99 6.75
N HIS A 77 -2.19 -4.57 7.92
CA HIS A 77 -1.17 -4.81 8.93
C HIS A 77 -0.20 -5.92 8.52
N LEU A 78 0.95 -5.93 9.13
CA LEU A 78 1.96 -6.97 8.91
C LEU A 78 1.73 -8.16 9.84
N ASP A 79 1.85 -9.36 9.31
CA ASP A 79 1.95 -10.57 10.11
C ASP A 79 3.30 -10.64 10.85
N PRO A 80 3.39 -11.40 11.96
CA PRO A 80 4.64 -11.56 12.70
C PRO A 80 5.80 -12.03 11.83
N GLY A 81 6.82 -11.18 11.71
CA GLY A 81 8.01 -11.45 10.89
C GLY A 81 7.90 -11.09 9.41
N GLU A 82 6.72 -10.65 8.96
CA GLU A 82 6.46 -10.23 7.60
C GLU A 82 7.17 -8.90 7.26
N THR A 83 7.41 -8.66 5.99
CA THR A 83 7.90 -7.38 5.49
C THR A 83 6.73 -6.58 4.90
N PRO A 84 6.80 -5.22 4.85
CA PRO A 84 5.72 -4.42 4.26
C PRO A 84 5.43 -4.76 2.79
N TRP A 85 6.44 -5.18 2.04
CA TRP A 85 6.25 -5.58 0.64
C TRP A 85 5.66 -6.99 0.51
N ASP A 86 5.90 -7.92 1.46
CA ASP A 86 5.23 -9.22 1.48
C ASP A 86 3.77 -9.04 1.91
N ALA A 87 3.49 -8.19 2.91
CA ALA A 87 2.14 -7.80 3.32
C ALA A 87 1.33 -7.23 2.15
N ALA A 88 1.92 -6.35 1.35
CA ALA A 88 1.27 -5.79 0.16
C ALA A 88 0.80 -6.88 -0.83
N VAL A 89 1.58 -7.95 -1.00
CA VAL A 89 1.21 -9.10 -1.87
C VAL A 89 0.11 -9.93 -1.22
N ARG A 90 0.25 -10.27 0.07
CA ARG A 90 -0.74 -11.07 0.82
C ARG A 90 -2.09 -10.37 0.88
N GLU A 91 -2.12 -9.10 1.29
CA GLU A 91 -3.35 -8.30 1.38
C GLU A 91 -4.03 -8.17 0.01
N THR A 92 -3.25 -7.99 -1.07
CA THR A 92 -3.82 -7.99 -2.43
C THR A 92 -4.55 -9.29 -2.71
N GLN A 93 -3.96 -10.43 -2.35
CA GLN A 93 -4.58 -11.72 -2.58
C GLN A 93 -5.82 -11.94 -1.69
N GLU A 94 -5.77 -11.57 -0.42
CA GLU A 94 -6.86 -11.73 0.53
C GLU A 94 -8.06 -10.85 0.15
N GLU A 95 -7.83 -9.56 -0.11
CA GLU A 95 -8.88 -8.57 -0.38
C GLU A 95 -9.44 -8.65 -1.80
N THR A 96 -8.70 -9.24 -2.76
CA THR A 96 -9.13 -9.23 -4.17
C THR A 96 -9.15 -10.60 -4.85
N GLY A 97 -8.48 -11.59 -4.28
CA GLY A 97 -8.28 -12.90 -4.88
C GLY A 97 -7.22 -12.92 -5.99
N LEU A 98 -6.58 -11.78 -6.27
CA LEU A 98 -5.57 -11.67 -7.32
C LEU A 98 -4.17 -12.03 -6.80
N ILE A 99 -3.46 -12.90 -7.51
CA ILE A 99 -2.04 -13.15 -7.27
C ILE A 99 -1.22 -12.12 -8.04
N ALA A 100 -0.94 -10.99 -7.38
CA ALA A 100 -0.08 -9.95 -7.91
C ALA A 100 1.41 -10.21 -7.57
N ARG A 101 2.32 -9.56 -8.30
CA ARG A 101 3.76 -9.78 -8.17
C ARG A 101 4.53 -8.47 -8.21
N HIS A 102 5.63 -8.41 -7.47
CA HIS A 102 6.60 -7.31 -7.58
C HIS A 102 7.21 -7.25 -8.98
N PRO A 103 7.67 -6.07 -9.42
CA PRO A 103 8.51 -5.96 -10.61
C PRO A 103 9.70 -6.91 -10.57
N ALA A 104 10.24 -7.29 -11.75
CA ALA A 104 11.36 -8.24 -11.84
C ALA A 104 12.63 -7.80 -11.08
N ARG A 105 12.79 -6.51 -10.83
CA ARG A 105 13.90 -5.92 -10.03
C ARG A 105 13.69 -6.03 -8.51
N GLY A 106 12.55 -6.57 -8.07
CA GLY A 106 12.16 -6.69 -6.67
C GLY A 106 11.19 -5.61 -6.19
N PRO A 107 10.93 -5.56 -4.87
CA PRO A 107 9.99 -4.62 -4.28
C PRO A 107 10.34 -3.17 -4.60
N HIS A 108 9.35 -2.43 -5.13
CA HIS A 108 9.49 -1.02 -5.48
C HIS A 108 8.51 -0.19 -4.67
N LEU A 109 9.02 0.56 -3.68
CA LEU A 109 8.25 1.52 -2.89
C LEU A 109 7.92 2.73 -3.78
N VAL A 110 6.64 3.00 -4.00
CA VAL A 110 6.18 4.10 -4.87
C VAL A 110 5.58 5.26 -4.12
N HIS A 111 5.12 5.05 -2.89
CA HIS A 111 4.51 6.12 -2.10
C HIS A 111 4.57 5.80 -0.60
N VAL A 112 4.67 6.84 0.23
CA VAL A 112 4.62 6.75 1.70
C VAL A 112 3.55 7.70 2.22
N ASP A 113 2.59 7.17 2.98
CA ASP A 113 1.57 7.96 3.63
C ASP A 113 1.56 7.78 5.15
N VAL A 114 1.10 8.80 5.88
CA VAL A 114 0.87 8.72 7.33
C VAL A 114 -0.53 9.22 7.62
N HIS A 115 -1.40 8.32 8.04
CA HIS A 115 -2.80 8.64 8.30
C HIS A 115 -3.31 7.98 9.58
N GLU A 116 -4.43 8.49 10.08
CA GLU A 116 -5.14 7.90 11.20
C GLU A 116 -5.89 6.64 10.75
N GLY A 117 -5.63 5.55 11.45
CA GLY A 117 -6.34 4.30 11.32
C GLY A 117 -7.48 4.16 12.35
N PRO A 118 -8.18 3.02 12.35
CA PRO A 118 -9.19 2.71 13.36
C PRO A 118 -8.62 2.71 14.78
N ARG A 119 -9.47 2.96 15.78
CA ARG A 119 -9.13 2.90 17.22
C ARG A 119 -8.02 3.86 17.68
N GLY A 120 -7.77 4.95 16.93
CA GLY A 120 -6.72 5.91 17.25
C GLY A 120 -5.31 5.45 16.87
N HIS A 121 -5.19 4.42 16.03
CA HIS A 121 -3.92 4.02 15.46
C HIS A 121 -3.42 5.06 14.45
N VAL A 122 -2.11 5.11 14.27
CA VAL A 122 -1.45 5.87 13.20
C VAL A 122 -0.71 4.88 12.32
N HIS A 123 -1.13 4.79 11.08
CA HIS A 123 -0.50 3.94 10.09
C HIS A 123 0.63 4.68 9.38
N LEU A 124 1.80 4.06 9.35
CA LEU A 124 2.93 4.43 8.51
C LEU A 124 2.85 3.54 7.27
N ASP A 125 2.04 3.96 6.30
CA ASP A 125 1.64 3.13 5.16
C ASP A 125 2.69 3.19 4.04
N LEU A 126 3.25 2.03 3.72
CA LEU A 126 4.26 1.86 2.67
C LEU A 126 3.62 1.17 1.47
N ARG A 127 3.49 1.90 0.36
CA ARG A 127 2.78 1.46 -0.85
C ARG A 127 3.74 0.99 -1.92
N TYR A 128 3.63 -0.28 -2.28
CA TYR A 128 4.51 -0.94 -3.24
C TYR A 128 3.82 -1.13 -4.59
N LEU A 129 4.58 -0.96 -5.66
CA LEU A 129 4.13 -1.32 -7.02
C LEU A 129 4.06 -2.84 -7.15
N LEU A 130 2.90 -3.32 -7.57
CA LEU A 130 2.70 -4.70 -8.00
C LEU A 130 2.14 -4.72 -9.43
N HIS A 131 2.36 -5.82 -10.13
CA HIS A 131 1.75 -6.12 -11.41
C HIS A 131 0.72 -7.23 -11.24
N GLY A 132 -0.44 -7.05 -11.88
CA GLY A 132 -1.54 -7.99 -11.89
C GLY A 132 -2.09 -8.22 -13.29
N ASP A 133 -2.76 -9.34 -13.48
CA ASP A 133 -3.44 -9.68 -14.73
C ASP A 133 -4.93 -9.31 -14.63
N ALA A 134 -5.36 -8.36 -15.43
CA ALA A 134 -6.73 -7.86 -15.43
C ALA A 134 -7.75 -8.84 -16.05
N GLU A 135 -7.29 -9.90 -16.69
CA GLU A 135 -8.16 -10.95 -17.25
C GLU A 135 -8.52 -12.02 -16.19
N VAL A 136 -7.84 -12.01 -15.04
CA VAL A 136 -8.15 -12.92 -13.92
C VAL A 136 -9.43 -12.50 -13.24
N VAL A 137 -10.33 -13.46 -12.99
CA VAL A 137 -11.57 -13.24 -12.23
C VAL A 137 -11.23 -12.97 -10.76
N LEU A 138 -11.58 -11.77 -10.28
CA LEU A 138 -11.36 -11.37 -8.91
C LEU A 138 -12.30 -12.16 -7.97
N ARG A 139 -11.73 -12.66 -6.86
CA ARG A 139 -12.45 -13.45 -5.86
C ARG A 139 -11.96 -13.09 -4.46
N PRO A 140 -12.43 -11.97 -3.89
CA PRO A 140 -12.03 -11.56 -2.54
C PRO A 140 -12.38 -12.62 -1.50
N GLY A 141 -11.64 -12.64 -0.42
CA GLY A 141 -11.90 -13.54 0.72
C GLY A 141 -13.30 -13.37 1.28
N ALA A 142 -13.82 -14.41 1.96
CA ALA A 142 -15.18 -14.43 2.47
C ALA A 142 -15.50 -13.29 3.45
N ASP A 143 -14.48 -12.85 4.21
CA ASP A 143 -14.58 -11.76 5.16
C ASP A 143 -14.27 -10.39 4.54
N GLU A 144 -13.93 -10.35 3.24
CA GLU A 144 -13.54 -9.14 2.53
C GLU A 144 -14.72 -8.49 1.79
N SER A 145 -14.51 -7.26 1.30
CA SER A 145 -15.49 -6.56 0.48
C SER A 145 -15.68 -7.28 -0.86
N PRO A 146 -16.92 -7.59 -1.27
CA PRO A 146 -17.16 -8.14 -2.60
C PRO A 146 -16.94 -7.11 -3.71
N ASP A 147 -16.89 -5.83 -3.37
CA ASP A 147 -16.75 -4.73 -4.31
C ASP A 147 -15.24 -4.54 -4.61
N VAL A 148 -14.76 -5.18 -5.65
CA VAL A 148 -13.39 -5.10 -6.15
C VAL A 148 -13.41 -4.98 -7.68
N GLY A 149 -12.50 -4.21 -8.25
CA GLY A 149 -12.48 -4.00 -9.70
C GLY A 149 -11.26 -3.24 -10.22
N TRP A 150 -11.11 -3.35 -11.53
CA TRP A 150 -10.10 -2.63 -12.29
C TRP A 150 -10.64 -1.29 -12.78
N TRP A 151 -9.88 -0.24 -12.60
CA TRP A 151 -10.24 1.15 -12.89
C TRP A 151 -9.21 1.77 -13.82
N ASP A 152 -9.64 2.54 -14.80
CA ASP A 152 -8.74 3.47 -15.47
C ASP A 152 -8.35 4.63 -14.53
N ALA A 153 -7.25 5.31 -14.84
CA ALA A 153 -6.70 6.33 -13.95
C ALA A 153 -7.66 7.51 -13.67
N HIS A 154 -8.50 7.88 -14.65
CA HIS A 154 -9.45 8.98 -14.50
C HIS A 154 -10.59 8.59 -13.54
N SER A 155 -11.25 7.47 -13.80
CA SER A 155 -12.35 6.95 -12.97
C SER A 155 -11.88 6.59 -11.56
N ALA A 156 -10.65 6.06 -11.41
CA ALA A 156 -10.05 5.81 -10.09
C ALA A 156 -9.91 7.10 -9.27
N ALA A 157 -9.52 8.21 -9.91
CA ALA A 157 -9.37 9.51 -9.24
C ALA A 157 -10.71 10.10 -8.75
N GLU A 158 -11.83 9.75 -9.38
CA GLU A 158 -13.16 10.24 -8.97
C GLU A 158 -13.69 9.54 -7.71
N VAL A 159 -13.25 8.30 -7.45
CA VAL A 159 -13.79 7.45 -6.37
C VAL A 159 -12.85 7.29 -5.17
N SER A 160 -11.58 7.63 -5.34
CA SER A 160 -10.52 7.47 -4.33
C SER A 160 -10.26 8.77 -3.55
N ASP A 161 -9.51 8.65 -2.46
CA ASP A 161 -9.03 9.81 -1.72
C ASP A 161 -7.75 10.41 -2.32
N ALA A 162 -7.38 11.61 -1.83
CA ALA A 162 -6.22 12.34 -2.33
C ALA A 162 -4.89 11.58 -2.16
N SER A 163 -4.76 10.79 -1.09
CA SER A 163 -3.55 9.99 -0.83
C SER A 163 -3.43 8.82 -1.80
N THR A 164 -4.54 8.12 -2.08
CA THR A 164 -4.59 7.07 -3.10
C THR A 164 -4.28 7.64 -4.48
N ILE A 165 -4.86 8.79 -4.86
CA ILE A 165 -4.59 9.47 -6.14
C ILE A 165 -3.10 9.80 -6.29
N ALA A 166 -2.46 10.32 -5.24
CA ALA A 166 -1.02 10.62 -5.26
C ALA A 166 -0.18 9.35 -5.48
N ALA A 167 -0.54 8.25 -4.82
CA ALA A 167 0.13 6.96 -4.98
C ALA A 167 -0.05 6.38 -6.40
N LEU A 168 -1.25 6.49 -6.99
CA LEU A 168 -1.51 6.08 -8.37
C LEU A 168 -0.63 6.86 -9.36
N ALA A 169 -0.55 8.18 -9.19
CA ALA A 169 0.31 9.02 -10.02
C ALA A 169 1.79 8.65 -9.86
N ALA A 170 2.25 8.32 -8.65
CA ALA A 170 3.61 7.87 -8.40
C ALA A 170 3.90 6.52 -9.09
N ALA A 171 2.99 5.55 -8.99
CA ALA A 171 3.14 4.25 -9.63
C ALA A 171 3.19 4.35 -11.16
N HIS A 172 2.35 5.18 -11.79
CA HIS A 172 2.41 5.41 -13.24
C HIS A 172 3.73 6.05 -13.68
N ARG A 173 4.30 6.99 -12.90
CA ARG A 173 5.63 7.55 -13.19
C ARG A 173 6.75 6.50 -13.13
N ALA A 174 6.61 5.50 -12.29
CA ALA A 174 7.60 4.44 -12.13
C ALA A 174 7.65 3.44 -13.31
N LEU A 175 6.66 3.48 -14.21
CA LEU A 175 6.61 2.64 -15.43
C LEU A 175 7.33 3.29 -16.61
N VAL A 176 7.63 4.58 -16.56
CA VAL A 176 8.28 5.37 -17.61
C VAL A 176 9.78 5.45 -17.36
#